data_4d2b282ec46e8533363e72cf2f980105
#
_entry.id   4d2b282ec46e8533363e72cf2f980105
#
_cell.length_a   1.000
_cell.length_b   1.000
_cell.length_c   1.000
_cell.angle_alpha   90.00
_cell.angle_beta   90.00
_cell.angle_gamma   90.00
#
_symmetry.space_group_name_H-M   'P 1'
#
loop_
_entity.id
_entity.type
_entity.pdbx_description
1 polymer ?
#
loop_
_entity_poly.entity_id
_entity_poly.type
_entity_poly.pdbx_seq_one_letter_code
_entity_poly.pdbx_strand_id
1 'polypeptide(L)'
;MAFGTGEHATTAMSLRLLERLTRKWKHGWSLADLGTGSGILALAAKQFGAGRVTGIDIDPRAISIAKANARLNKIENVDFRLGDLRKWNPTGTRDVVAANLYSELLIEILPKLKPCNWLILSGVLRRQEDKLLRVLRRNNIDIVNVKHRGKWIALLANCSRAL
;
A
#
# COMPACT_ATOMS: atom_id res chain seq x y z
N MET A 1 8.29 -8.62 16.65
CA MET A 1 7.15 -7.69 16.87
C MET A 1 6.51 -7.44 15.50
N ALA A 2 5.27 -7.85 15.28
CA ALA A 2 4.61 -7.61 13.99
C ALA A 2 4.34 -6.11 13.84
N PHE A 3 4.87 -5.50 12.82
CA PHE A 3 4.53 -4.14 12.40
C PHE A 3 3.08 -4.10 11.93
N GLY A 4 2.32 -3.05 12.28
CA GLY A 4 0.99 -2.83 11.70
C GLY A 4 -0.18 -2.99 12.67
N THR A 5 -0.03 -2.54 13.92
CA THR A 5 -1.15 -2.50 14.89
C THR A 5 -2.18 -1.40 14.64
N GLY A 6 -2.02 -0.59 13.58
CA GLY A 6 -2.87 0.59 13.32
C GLY A 6 -2.47 1.83 14.13
N GLU A 7 -1.75 1.68 15.22
CA GLU A 7 -1.30 2.78 16.08
C GLU A 7 -0.08 3.51 15.52
N HIS A 8 0.73 2.82 14.71
CA HIS A 8 1.90 3.46 14.11
C HIS A 8 1.48 4.56 13.13
N ALA A 9 2.16 5.70 13.19
CA ALA A 9 1.82 6.90 12.42
C ALA A 9 1.67 6.62 10.91
N THR A 10 2.54 5.79 10.35
CA THR A 10 2.53 5.44 8.92
C THR A 10 1.30 4.63 8.54
N THR A 11 0.93 3.64 9.33
CA THR A 11 -0.26 2.81 9.11
C THR A 11 -1.54 3.66 9.20
N ALA A 12 -1.66 4.49 10.24
CA ALA A 12 -2.82 5.37 10.41
C ALA A 12 -2.97 6.38 9.27
N MET A 13 -1.86 6.94 8.76
CA MET A 13 -1.91 7.84 7.60
C MET A 13 -2.31 7.10 6.33
N SER A 14 -1.79 5.89 6.08
CA SER A 14 -2.14 5.06 4.92
C SER A 14 -3.61 4.67 4.92
N LEU A 15 -4.16 4.25 6.07
CA LEU A 15 -5.58 3.95 6.23
C LEU A 15 -6.48 5.14 5.90
N ARG A 16 -6.13 6.34 6.40
CA ARG A 16 -6.89 7.57 6.11
C ARG A 16 -6.82 7.97 4.64
N LEU A 17 -5.67 7.78 3.98
CA LEU A 17 -5.54 8.04 2.55
C LEU A 17 -6.38 7.05 1.75
N LEU A 18 -6.35 5.77 2.10
CA LEU A 18 -7.15 4.73 1.45
C LEU A 18 -8.65 5.00 1.59
N GLU A 19 -9.12 5.27 2.81
CA GLU A 19 -10.53 5.59 3.08
C GLU A 19 -11.00 6.81 2.27
N ARG A 20 -10.23 7.90 2.29
CA ARG A 20 -10.59 9.13 1.55
C ARG A 20 -10.63 8.92 0.05
N LEU A 21 -9.67 8.17 -0.49
CA LEU A 21 -9.59 7.86 -1.90
C LEU A 21 -10.81 7.05 -2.36
N THR A 22 -11.19 6.04 -1.60
CA THR A 22 -12.16 5.03 -2.04
C THR A 22 -13.59 5.27 -1.55
N ARG A 23 -13.81 6.24 -0.66
CA ARG A 23 -15.10 6.49 0.00
C ARG A 23 -16.29 6.68 -0.94
N LYS A 24 -16.06 7.17 -2.15
CA LYS A 24 -17.10 7.39 -3.16
C LYS A 24 -17.02 6.39 -4.32
N TRP A 25 -16.16 5.40 -4.23
CA TRP A 25 -16.01 4.41 -5.29
C TRP A 25 -17.12 3.35 -5.21
N LYS A 26 -17.49 2.83 -6.36
CA LYS A 26 -18.34 1.64 -6.43
C LYS A 26 -17.54 0.43 -5.94
N HIS A 27 -18.25 -0.57 -5.40
CA HIS A 27 -17.62 -1.83 -5.00
C HIS A 27 -16.93 -2.53 -6.17
N GLY A 28 -15.95 -3.38 -5.87
CA GLY A 28 -15.30 -4.24 -6.86
C GLY A 28 -13.91 -3.80 -7.30
N TRP A 29 -13.41 -2.64 -6.86
CA TRP A 29 -12.05 -2.18 -7.14
C TRP A 29 -10.98 -3.12 -6.55
N SER A 30 -9.74 -2.98 -7.01
CA SER A 30 -8.64 -3.89 -6.67
C SER A 30 -7.51 -3.19 -5.91
N LEU A 31 -6.93 -3.92 -4.94
CA LEU A 31 -5.77 -3.46 -4.17
C LEU A 31 -4.67 -4.52 -4.12
N ALA A 32 -3.42 -4.06 -4.25
CA ALA A 32 -2.24 -4.82 -3.83
C ALA A 32 -1.58 -4.12 -2.63
N ASP A 33 -1.42 -4.84 -1.52
CA ASP A 33 -0.76 -4.39 -0.29
C ASP A 33 0.62 -5.02 -0.19
N LEU A 34 1.65 -4.21 -0.43
CA LEU A 34 3.03 -4.63 -0.53
C LEU A 34 3.77 -4.42 0.80
N GLY A 35 4.27 -5.49 1.37
CA GLY A 35 4.73 -5.53 2.75
C GLY A 35 3.53 -5.50 3.70
N THR A 36 2.59 -6.43 3.48
CA THR A 36 1.26 -6.40 4.13
C THR A 36 1.31 -6.53 5.66
N GLY A 37 2.38 -7.08 6.22
CA GLY A 37 2.58 -7.22 7.66
C GLY A 37 1.41 -7.94 8.33
N SER A 38 0.69 -7.22 9.21
CA SER A 38 -0.51 -7.75 9.89
C SER A 38 -1.73 -7.88 8.98
N GLY A 39 -1.66 -7.44 7.72
CA GLY A 39 -2.77 -7.43 6.77
C GLY A 39 -3.71 -6.24 6.90
N ILE A 40 -3.42 -5.27 7.76
CA ILE A 40 -4.37 -4.22 8.13
C ILE A 40 -4.87 -3.38 6.95
N LEU A 41 -4.01 -2.99 6.01
CA LEU A 41 -4.42 -2.23 4.82
C LEU A 41 -5.25 -3.09 3.87
N ALA A 42 -4.85 -4.33 3.65
CA ALA A 42 -5.58 -5.30 2.83
C ALA A 42 -6.98 -5.57 3.40
N LEU A 43 -7.09 -5.78 4.71
CA LEU A 43 -8.36 -6.02 5.38
C LEU A 43 -9.27 -4.78 5.35
N ALA A 44 -8.71 -3.59 5.60
CA ALA A 44 -9.45 -2.33 5.48
C ALA A 44 -9.96 -2.12 4.04
N ALA A 45 -9.17 -2.43 3.02
CA ALA A 45 -9.60 -2.33 1.62
C ALA A 45 -10.85 -3.19 1.36
N LYS A 46 -10.91 -4.42 1.89
CA LYS A 46 -12.10 -5.27 1.79
C LYS A 46 -13.32 -4.62 2.43
N GLN A 47 -13.17 -4.05 3.61
CA GLN A 47 -14.26 -3.33 4.30
C GLN A 47 -14.70 -2.08 3.53
N PHE A 48 -13.79 -1.43 2.81
CA PHE A 48 -14.10 -0.27 1.95
C PHE A 48 -14.66 -0.65 0.57
N GLY A 49 -14.91 -1.94 0.32
CA GLY A 49 -15.57 -2.42 -0.88
C GLY A 49 -14.65 -2.94 -2.00
N ALA A 50 -13.37 -3.20 -1.71
CA ALA A 50 -12.50 -3.85 -2.68
C ALA A 50 -12.98 -5.27 -3.01
N GLY A 51 -13.10 -5.57 -4.29
CA GLY A 51 -13.45 -6.91 -4.78
C GLY A 51 -12.26 -7.86 -4.74
N ARG A 52 -11.13 -7.42 -5.26
CA ARG A 52 -9.89 -8.20 -5.35
C ARG A 52 -8.77 -7.55 -4.53
N VAL A 53 -8.31 -8.26 -3.51
CA VAL A 53 -7.23 -7.80 -2.62
C VAL A 53 -6.14 -8.86 -2.54
N THR A 54 -4.91 -8.43 -2.77
CA THR A 54 -3.70 -9.26 -2.60
C THR A 54 -2.79 -8.59 -1.59
N GLY A 55 -2.36 -9.32 -0.57
CA GLY A 55 -1.34 -8.90 0.39
C GLY A 55 -0.07 -9.73 0.22
N ILE A 56 1.09 -9.08 0.10
CA ILE A 56 2.36 -9.76 -0.12
C ILE A 56 3.34 -9.37 0.98
N ASP A 57 4.04 -10.35 1.52
CA ASP A 57 5.13 -10.12 2.47
C ASP A 57 6.22 -11.18 2.28
N ILE A 58 7.46 -10.82 2.59
CA ILE A 58 8.60 -11.74 2.55
C ILE A 58 8.68 -12.59 3.82
N ASP A 59 8.05 -12.15 4.92
CA ASP A 59 8.04 -12.86 6.18
C ASP A 59 6.85 -13.83 6.27
N PRO A 60 7.08 -15.15 6.36
CA PRO A 60 5.99 -16.12 6.52
C PRO A 60 5.18 -15.92 7.82
N ARG A 61 5.78 -15.33 8.84
CA ARG A 61 5.07 -15.00 10.10
C ARG A 61 4.06 -13.87 9.86
N ALA A 62 4.44 -12.85 9.09
CA ALA A 62 3.53 -11.77 8.70
C ALA A 62 2.31 -12.34 7.95
N ILE A 63 2.52 -13.22 6.98
CA ILE A 63 1.44 -13.88 6.25
C ILE A 63 0.53 -14.70 7.18
N SER A 64 1.11 -15.43 8.13
CA SER A 64 0.32 -16.18 9.12
C SER A 64 -0.54 -15.27 9.99
N ILE A 65 0.01 -14.14 10.45
CA ILE A 65 -0.68 -13.12 11.23
C ILE A 65 -1.81 -12.47 10.41
N ALA A 66 -1.53 -12.08 9.17
CA ALA A 66 -2.53 -11.48 8.28
C ALA A 66 -3.73 -12.42 8.05
N LYS A 67 -3.47 -13.70 7.81
CA LYS A 67 -4.52 -14.73 7.68
C LYS A 67 -5.31 -14.94 8.99
N ALA A 68 -4.64 -14.90 10.13
CA ALA A 68 -5.31 -14.99 11.45
C ALA A 68 -6.20 -13.76 11.68
N ASN A 69 -5.71 -12.56 11.38
CA ASN A 69 -6.49 -11.32 11.48
C ASN A 69 -7.70 -11.30 10.54
N ALA A 70 -7.56 -11.83 9.32
CA ALA A 70 -8.70 -11.98 8.41
C ALA A 70 -9.81 -12.84 9.03
N ARG A 71 -9.43 -14.01 9.58
CA ARG A 71 -10.39 -14.91 10.27
C ARG A 71 -11.06 -14.24 11.47
N LEU A 72 -10.27 -13.58 12.32
CA LEU A 72 -10.79 -12.87 13.52
C LEU A 72 -11.81 -11.78 13.15
N ASN A 73 -11.58 -11.08 12.04
CA ASN A 73 -12.47 -10.03 11.56
C ASN A 73 -13.57 -10.54 10.60
N LYS A 74 -13.65 -11.85 10.36
CA LYS A 74 -14.61 -12.47 9.44
C LYS A 74 -14.53 -11.88 8.03
N ILE A 75 -13.30 -11.56 7.58
CA ILE A 75 -13.03 -11.04 6.24
C ILE A 75 -12.51 -12.18 5.38
N GLU A 76 -13.20 -12.44 4.30
CA GLU A 76 -12.87 -13.50 3.35
C GLU A 76 -12.32 -12.94 2.03
N ASN A 77 -11.80 -13.84 1.19
CA ASN A 77 -11.36 -13.52 -0.17
C ASN A 77 -10.26 -12.45 -0.24
N VAL A 78 -9.30 -12.52 0.68
CA VAL A 78 -8.01 -11.81 0.61
C VAL A 78 -6.92 -12.82 0.28
N ASP A 79 -6.18 -12.56 -0.77
CA ASP A 79 -5.12 -13.44 -1.24
C ASP A 79 -3.78 -13.03 -0.60
N PHE A 80 -3.44 -13.65 0.52
CA PHE A 80 -2.16 -13.42 1.20
C PHE A 80 -1.08 -14.36 0.70
N ARG A 81 0.00 -13.80 0.12
CA ARG A 81 1.09 -14.52 -0.53
C ARG A 81 2.44 -14.22 0.11
N LEU A 82 3.23 -15.26 0.33
CA LEU A 82 4.65 -15.12 0.60
C LEU A 82 5.37 -14.73 -0.69
N GLY A 83 6.20 -13.66 -0.65
CA GLY A 83 6.92 -13.23 -1.83
C GLY A 83 7.91 -12.09 -1.58
N ASP A 84 8.99 -12.08 -2.36
CA ASP A 84 9.94 -10.97 -2.40
C ASP A 84 9.44 -9.91 -3.38
N LEU A 85 9.24 -8.69 -2.89
CA LEU A 85 8.76 -7.55 -3.69
C LEU A 85 9.74 -7.17 -4.81
N ARG A 86 11.02 -7.46 -4.66
CA ARG A 86 12.02 -7.28 -5.73
C ARG A 86 11.76 -8.16 -6.94
N LYS A 87 11.13 -9.32 -6.71
CA LYS A 87 10.75 -10.29 -7.75
C LYS A 87 9.28 -10.17 -8.15
N TRP A 88 8.53 -9.29 -7.48
CA TRP A 88 7.13 -9.10 -7.78
C TRP A 88 6.95 -8.59 -9.21
N ASN A 89 6.10 -9.28 -9.95
CA ASN A 89 5.73 -8.92 -11.31
C ASN A 89 4.20 -8.96 -11.43
N PRO A 90 3.53 -7.80 -11.31
CA PRO A 90 2.07 -7.76 -11.33
C PRO A 90 1.53 -8.12 -12.71
N THR A 91 0.55 -9.02 -12.73
CA THR A 91 -0.25 -9.29 -13.93
C THR A 91 -1.47 -8.38 -13.92
N GLY A 92 -1.55 -7.51 -14.93
CA GLY A 92 -2.64 -6.55 -15.09
C GLY A 92 -2.58 -5.35 -14.12
N THR A 93 -3.40 -4.36 -14.39
CA THR A 93 -3.50 -3.11 -13.62
C THR A 93 -4.21 -3.33 -12.30
N ARG A 94 -3.81 -2.59 -11.27
CA ARG A 94 -4.50 -2.47 -9.98
C ARG A 94 -5.07 -1.07 -9.86
N ASP A 95 -6.24 -0.95 -9.22
CA ASP A 95 -6.80 0.38 -8.92
C ASP A 95 -5.95 1.08 -7.88
N VAL A 96 -5.51 0.36 -6.86
CA VAL A 96 -4.64 0.87 -5.81
C VAL A 96 -3.49 -0.09 -5.54
N VAL A 97 -2.28 0.45 -5.41
CA VAL A 97 -1.14 -0.22 -4.78
C VAL A 97 -0.80 0.54 -3.50
N ALA A 98 -0.85 -0.14 -2.37
CA ALA A 98 -0.40 0.38 -1.07
C ALA A 98 0.94 -0.26 -0.70
N ALA A 99 1.88 0.54 -0.21
CA ALA A 99 3.17 0.07 0.26
C ALA A 99 3.64 0.91 1.46
N ASN A 100 3.68 0.28 2.63
CA ASN A 100 4.20 0.87 3.87
C ASN A 100 5.58 0.28 4.17
N LEU A 101 6.60 0.77 3.47
CA LEU A 101 7.95 0.22 3.42
C LEU A 101 8.99 1.31 3.63
N TYR A 102 10.22 0.92 3.96
CA TYR A 102 11.32 1.87 4.02
C TYR A 102 11.68 2.44 2.62
N SER A 103 12.21 3.66 2.62
CA SER A 103 12.43 4.47 1.42
C SER A 103 13.24 3.79 0.33
N GLU A 104 14.30 3.07 0.70
CA GLU A 104 15.22 2.42 -0.22
C GLU A 104 14.50 1.33 -1.04
N LEU A 105 13.71 0.50 -0.37
CA LEU A 105 12.94 -0.54 -1.03
C LEU A 105 11.83 0.05 -1.93
N LEU A 106 11.14 1.09 -1.44
CA LEU A 106 10.13 1.78 -2.26
C LEU A 106 10.73 2.31 -3.57
N ILE A 107 11.90 2.95 -3.49
CA ILE A 107 12.59 3.49 -4.67
C ILE A 107 13.01 2.37 -5.62
N GLU A 108 13.52 1.26 -5.08
CA GLU A 108 13.94 0.10 -5.86
C GLU A 108 12.79 -0.54 -6.64
N ILE A 109 11.64 -0.73 -5.99
CA ILE A 109 10.49 -1.42 -6.60
C ILE A 109 9.59 -0.48 -7.42
N LEU A 110 9.75 0.84 -7.30
CA LEU A 110 8.85 1.83 -7.90
C LEU A 110 8.56 1.61 -9.40
N PRO A 111 9.53 1.24 -10.26
CA PRO A 111 9.25 0.96 -11.67
C PRO A 111 8.24 -0.17 -11.87
N LYS A 112 8.17 -1.12 -10.94
CA LYS A 112 7.25 -2.27 -10.99
C LYS A 112 5.84 -1.93 -10.48
N LEU A 113 5.68 -0.78 -9.81
CA LEU A 113 4.38 -0.35 -9.26
C LEU A 113 3.49 0.31 -10.32
N LYS A 114 4.04 0.67 -11.48
CA LYS A 114 3.34 1.41 -12.56
C LYS A 114 2.07 0.76 -13.11
N PRO A 115 1.86 -0.54 -13.10
CA PRO A 115 0.57 -1.10 -13.47
C PRO A 115 -0.49 -0.86 -12.37
N CYS A 116 -0.71 0.42 -12.01
CA CYS A 116 -1.75 0.83 -11.07
C CYS A 116 -2.27 2.23 -11.42
N ASN A 117 -3.47 2.55 -10.92
CA ASN A 117 -4.03 3.88 -11.04
C ASN A 117 -3.56 4.79 -9.89
N TRP A 118 -3.53 4.26 -8.69
CA TRP A 118 -3.20 5.01 -7.48
C TRP A 118 -2.14 4.31 -6.64
N LEU A 119 -1.23 5.12 -6.08
CA LEU A 119 -0.22 4.68 -5.10
C LEU A 119 -0.49 5.32 -3.75
N ILE A 120 -0.46 4.51 -2.69
CA ILE A 120 -0.37 4.97 -1.30
C ILE A 120 0.96 4.47 -0.76
N LEU A 121 1.91 5.39 -0.57
CA LEU A 121 3.26 5.07 -0.11
C LEU A 121 3.48 5.65 1.28
N SER A 122 4.07 4.88 2.19
CA SER A 122 4.37 5.28 3.55
C SER A 122 5.59 4.50 4.10
N GLY A 123 5.94 4.71 5.37
CA GLY A 123 7.13 4.10 5.96
C GLY A 123 8.41 4.90 5.70
N VAL A 124 8.28 6.09 5.17
CA VAL A 124 9.37 6.98 4.76
C VAL A 124 9.58 8.06 5.80
N LEU A 125 10.83 8.32 6.17
CA LEU A 125 11.17 9.42 7.07
C LEU A 125 11.08 10.76 6.35
N ARG A 126 10.64 11.80 7.06
CA ARG A 126 10.52 13.16 6.56
C ARG A 126 11.80 13.68 5.90
N ARG A 127 12.97 13.34 6.45
CA ARG A 127 14.27 13.69 5.86
C ARG A 127 14.56 13.02 4.50
N GLN A 128 13.80 11.99 4.13
CA GLN A 128 13.93 11.25 2.87
C GLN A 128 12.86 11.67 1.84
N GLU A 129 11.95 12.57 2.21
CA GLU A 129 10.81 13.01 1.40
C GLU A 129 11.26 13.52 0.03
N ASP A 130 12.18 14.49 -0.03
CA ASP A 130 12.63 15.10 -1.29
C ASP A 130 13.22 14.07 -2.24
N LYS A 131 13.93 13.07 -1.71
CA LYS A 131 14.48 11.98 -2.51
C LYS A 131 13.36 11.16 -3.15
N LEU A 132 12.36 10.76 -2.38
CA LEU A 132 11.21 10.00 -2.87
C LEU A 132 10.41 10.79 -3.90
N LEU A 133 10.08 12.06 -3.60
CA LEU A 133 9.31 12.91 -4.50
C LEU A 133 10.01 13.13 -5.85
N ARG A 134 11.34 13.31 -5.85
CA ARG A 134 12.12 13.40 -7.11
C ARG A 134 12.04 12.13 -7.92
N VAL A 135 12.13 10.96 -7.28
CA VAL A 135 12.05 9.67 -7.99
C VAL A 135 10.65 9.45 -8.57
N LEU A 136 9.58 9.79 -7.83
CA LEU A 136 8.21 9.73 -8.32
C LEU A 136 8.02 10.59 -9.57
N ARG A 137 8.45 11.86 -9.53
CA ARG A 137 8.37 12.79 -10.68
C ARG A 137 9.14 12.28 -11.90
N ARG A 138 10.36 11.75 -11.72
CA ARG A 138 11.16 11.16 -12.80
C ARG A 138 10.47 9.94 -13.43
N ASN A 139 9.63 9.26 -12.68
CA ASN A 139 8.82 8.15 -13.17
C ASN A 139 7.45 8.60 -13.71
N ASN A 140 7.20 9.90 -13.87
CA ASN A 140 5.94 10.46 -14.34
C ASN A 140 4.74 10.02 -13.47
N ILE A 141 4.91 10.06 -12.17
CA ILE A 141 3.89 9.77 -11.17
C ILE A 141 3.51 11.10 -10.51
N ASP A 142 2.23 11.45 -10.57
CA ASP A 142 1.71 12.71 -10.06
C ASP A 142 1.42 12.62 -8.57
N ILE A 143 2.09 13.47 -7.78
CA ILE A 143 1.91 13.53 -6.32
C ILE A 143 0.66 14.36 -6.03
N VAL A 144 -0.35 13.73 -5.44
CA VAL A 144 -1.65 14.35 -5.15
C VAL A 144 -1.71 14.90 -3.73
N ASN A 145 -1.16 14.18 -2.77
CA ASN A 145 -1.20 14.60 -1.36
C ASN A 145 -0.01 14.01 -0.60
N VAL A 146 0.59 14.80 0.29
CA VAL A 146 1.60 14.34 1.25
C VAL A 146 1.11 14.65 2.66
N LYS A 147 1.12 13.66 3.53
CA LYS A 147 0.77 13.76 4.94
C LYS A 147 2.02 13.58 5.80
N HIS A 148 2.09 14.39 6.85
CA HIS A 148 3.17 14.35 7.82
C HIS A 148 2.61 14.01 9.21
N ARG A 149 3.26 13.10 9.92
CA ARG A 149 2.98 12.83 11.34
C ARG A 149 4.27 12.49 12.06
N GLY A 150 4.74 13.42 12.92
CA GLY A 150 6.05 13.33 13.56
C GLY A 150 7.16 13.28 12.51
N LYS A 151 8.01 12.27 12.60
CA LYS A 151 9.14 12.06 11.66
C LYS A 151 8.77 11.30 10.38
N TRP A 152 7.50 10.92 10.20
CA TRP A 152 7.03 10.06 9.12
C TRP A 152 6.19 10.82 8.11
N ILE A 153 6.23 10.34 6.87
CA ILE A 153 5.33 10.76 5.80
C ILE A 153 4.51 9.59 5.24
N ALA A 154 3.37 9.94 4.69
CA ALA A 154 2.60 9.10 3.77
C ALA A 154 2.12 9.95 2.61
N LEU A 155 2.07 9.41 1.42
CA LEU A 155 1.62 10.13 0.23
C LEU A 155 0.61 9.33 -0.60
N LEU A 156 -0.22 10.10 -1.29
CA LEU A 156 -1.10 9.62 -2.35
C LEU A 156 -0.58 10.15 -3.68
N ALA A 157 -0.42 9.26 -4.63
CA ALA A 157 0.01 9.62 -5.97
C ALA A 157 -0.85 8.92 -7.04
N ASN A 158 -0.93 9.53 -8.22
CA ASN A 158 -1.66 9.02 -9.38
C ASN A 158 -0.66 8.59 -10.45
N CYS A 159 -0.81 7.36 -10.95
CA CYS A 159 -0.01 6.79 -12.03
C CYS A 159 -0.70 6.92 -13.40
N SER A 160 -2.01 7.17 -13.42
CA SER A 160 -2.77 7.36 -14.65
C SER A 160 -2.44 8.76 -15.18
N ARG A 161 -1.60 8.88 -16.19
CA ARG A 161 -1.60 10.11 -16.98
C ARG A 161 -2.97 10.24 -17.64
N ALA A 162 -3.66 11.33 -17.38
CA ALA A 162 -4.65 11.80 -18.36
C ALA A 162 -3.90 11.97 -19.71
N LEU A 163 -4.28 11.19 -20.69
CA LEU A 163 -3.91 11.42 -22.08
C LEU A 163 -4.49 12.75 -22.53
#